data_062e8fd58fb7ee000ed6be51ab1a1e87
#
_entry.id   062e8fd58fb7ee000ed6be51ab1a1e87
#
_cell.length_a   1.000
_cell.length_b   1.000
_cell.length_c   1.000
_cell.angle_alpha   90.00
_cell.angle_beta   90.00
_cell.angle_gamma   90.00
#
_symmetry.space_group_name_H-M   'P 1'
#
loop_
_entity.id
_entity.type
_entity.pdbx_description
1 polymer ?
#
loop_
_entity_poly.entity_id
_entity_poly.type
_entity_poly.pdbx_seq_one_letter_code
_entity_poly.pdbx_strand_id
1 'polypeptide(L)'
;LERNGHFASGKFDQYRRNPPHSALLQALRELVRQHLTEPGERLAALGLRLREQLGGYLGTLVRLLPELGLIVPDSGVTTTSQHRFDEQGRLHLFTRLIDALTEPGQALTLFLDDLQWADPASLGLIESLATHAGLPRLLLVGSYRHNEIGPGHALAGFVERLRRSALPPVELRLQPLDLAQVRQLLADTLRCSEIECARLAEACHEKTQGNPFFLNQLLDA
;
A
#
# COMPACT_ATOMS: atom_id res chain seq x y z
N LEU A 1 24.22 4.32 -2.91
CA LEU A 1 23.54 3.12 -2.39
C LEU A 1 22.25 2.94 -3.17
N GLU A 2 22.27 2.15 -4.23
CA GLU A 2 21.05 1.68 -4.89
C GLU A 2 20.27 0.85 -3.86
N ARG A 3 19.14 1.37 -3.43
CA ARG A 3 18.24 0.65 -2.54
C ARG A 3 17.41 -0.28 -3.39
N ASN A 4 17.83 -1.52 -3.52
CA ASN A 4 17.05 -2.58 -4.16
C ASN A 4 15.83 -2.91 -3.29
N GLY A 5 14.68 -2.39 -3.65
CA GLY A 5 13.40 -2.68 -3.00
C GLY A 5 12.24 -2.43 -3.95
N HIS A 6 11.14 -3.12 -3.71
CA HIS A 6 9.89 -2.92 -4.43
C HIS A 6 8.96 -2.00 -3.66
N PHE A 7 8.23 -1.17 -4.39
CA PHE A 7 7.13 -0.37 -3.86
C PHE A 7 5.88 -0.68 -4.66
N ALA A 8 4.80 -0.96 -3.96
CA ALA A 8 3.50 -1.16 -4.60
C ALA A 8 2.41 -0.51 -3.76
N SER A 9 1.38 -0.01 -4.41
CA SER A 9 0.31 0.73 -3.77
C SER A 9 -1.08 0.18 -4.09
N GLY A 10 -1.97 0.32 -3.12
CA GLY A 10 -3.38 0.02 -3.28
C GLY A 10 -4.24 1.03 -2.54
N LYS A 11 -5.42 1.32 -3.09
CA LYS A 11 -6.32 2.33 -2.55
C LYS A 11 -7.70 1.75 -2.28
N PHE A 12 -8.23 2.04 -1.10
CA PHE A 12 -9.63 1.77 -0.78
C PHE A 12 -10.53 2.87 -1.34
N ASP A 13 -11.72 2.52 -1.79
CA ASP A 13 -12.65 3.45 -2.44
C ASP A 13 -13.99 3.46 -1.71
N GLN A 14 -14.45 4.66 -1.37
CA GLN A 14 -15.72 4.90 -0.69
C GLN A 14 -16.95 4.43 -1.48
N TYR A 15 -16.91 4.62 -2.81
CA TYR A 15 -18.08 4.49 -3.68
C TYR A 15 -18.18 3.13 -4.38
N ARG A 16 -17.11 2.35 -4.37
CA ARG A 16 -17.10 1.02 -4.98
C ARG A 16 -17.33 -0.04 -3.90
N ARG A 17 -18.37 -0.87 -4.10
CA ARG A 17 -18.48 -2.15 -3.39
C ARG A 17 -17.40 -3.10 -3.94
N ASN A 18 -16.18 -2.82 -3.64
CA ASN A 18 -15.06 -3.66 -4.04
C ASN A 18 -15.14 -5.00 -3.28
N PRO A 19 -14.76 -6.11 -3.90
CA PRO A 19 -14.61 -7.37 -3.17
C PRO A 19 -13.57 -7.19 -2.05
N PRO A 20 -13.69 -7.96 -0.95
CA PRO A 20 -12.73 -7.93 0.13
C PRO A 20 -11.28 -8.05 -0.37
N HIS A 21 -10.36 -7.36 0.28
CA HIS A 21 -8.93 -7.33 -0.04
C HIS A 21 -8.55 -6.64 -1.36
N SER A 22 -9.47 -5.89 -2.00
CA SER A 22 -9.24 -5.27 -3.31
C SER A 22 -8.01 -4.38 -3.37
N ALA A 23 -7.75 -3.54 -2.36
CA ALA A 23 -6.57 -2.68 -2.30
C ALA A 23 -5.26 -3.48 -2.17
N LEU A 24 -5.26 -4.54 -1.36
CA LEU A 24 -4.12 -5.46 -1.26
C LEU A 24 -3.87 -6.17 -2.60
N LEU A 25 -4.92 -6.67 -3.25
CA LEU A 25 -4.81 -7.28 -4.57
C LEU A 25 -4.35 -6.29 -5.63
N GLN A 26 -4.77 -5.02 -5.54
CA GLN A 26 -4.28 -3.94 -6.41
C GLN A 26 -2.78 -3.74 -6.24
N ALA A 27 -2.29 -3.62 -5.00
CA ALA A 27 -0.86 -3.46 -4.72
C ALA A 27 -0.05 -4.67 -5.21
N LEU A 28 -0.52 -5.90 -4.95
CA LEU A 28 0.15 -7.11 -5.44
C LEU A 28 0.13 -7.22 -6.96
N ARG A 29 -0.94 -6.76 -7.63
CA ARG A 29 -1.00 -6.69 -9.09
C ARG A 29 0.03 -5.72 -9.66
N GLU A 30 0.19 -4.56 -9.02
CA GLU A 30 1.24 -3.60 -9.39
C GLU A 30 2.63 -4.23 -9.25
N LEU A 31 2.90 -4.92 -8.14
CA LEU A 31 4.15 -5.62 -7.91
C LEU A 31 4.43 -6.70 -8.99
N VAL A 32 3.42 -7.51 -9.33
CA VAL A 32 3.54 -8.50 -10.41
C VAL A 32 3.86 -7.83 -11.75
N ARG A 33 3.24 -6.70 -12.05
CA ARG A 33 3.53 -5.93 -13.28
C ARG A 33 4.95 -5.38 -13.30
N GLN A 34 5.50 -4.95 -12.16
CA GLN A 34 6.90 -4.55 -12.07
C GLN A 34 7.81 -5.73 -12.43
N HIS A 35 7.57 -6.91 -11.90
CA HIS A 35 8.34 -8.11 -12.26
C HIS A 35 8.24 -8.47 -13.75
N LEU A 36 7.10 -8.24 -14.40
CA LEU A 36 6.95 -8.49 -15.84
C LEU A 36 7.85 -7.60 -16.71
N THR A 37 8.42 -6.52 -16.17
CA THR A 37 9.39 -5.68 -16.88
C THR A 37 10.85 -6.12 -16.70
N GLU A 38 11.09 -7.15 -15.86
CA GLU A 38 12.42 -7.65 -15.59
C GLU A 38 12.96 -8.54 -16.74
N PRO A 39 14.30 -8.75 -16.81
CA PRO A 39 14.89 -9.65 -17.78
C PRO A 39 14.33 -11.08 -17.68
N GLY A 40 14.22 -11.75 -18.82
CA GLY A 40 13.60 -13.07 -18.91
C GLY A 40 14.16 -14.13 -17.96
N GLU A 41 15.46 -14.08 -17.64
CA GLU A 41 16.08 -15.00 -16.67
C GLU A 41 15.52 -14.81 -15.25
N ARG A 42 15.34 -13.56 -14.82
CA ARG A 42 14.74 -13.23 -13.51
C ARG A 42 13.26 -13.64 -13.47
N LEU A 43 12.55 -13.38 -14.55
CA LEU A 43 11.17 -13.79 -14.69
C LEU A 43 11.00 -15.30 -14.62
N ALA A 44 11.87 -16.06 -15.28
CA ALA A 44 11.89 -17.52 -15.21
C ALA A 44 12.18 -18.02 -13.78
N ALA A 45 13.16 -17.43 -13.10
CA ALA A 45 13.48 -17.74 -11.70
C ALA A 45 12.29 -17.46 -10.76
N LEU A 46 11.61 -16.33 -10.96
CA LEU A 46 10.38 -15.98 -10.23
C LEU A 46 9.28 -17.03 -10.49
N GLY A 47 9.10 -17.44 -11.74
CA GLY A 47 8.13 -18.48 -12.10
C GLY A 47 8.40 -19.82 -11.39
N LEU A 48 9.66 -20.21 -11.22
CA LEU A 48 10.04 -21.39 -10.45
C LEU A 48 9.70 -21.24 -8.95
N ARG A 49 10.05 -20.11 -8.34
CA ARG A 49 9.71 -19.82 -6.93
C ARG A 49 8.21 -19.84 -6.68
N LEU A 50 7.43 -19.23 -7.57
CA LEU A 50 5.97 -19.21 -7.48
C LEU A 50 5.40 -20.65 -7.53
N ARG A 51 5.90 -21.50 -8.41
CA ARG A 51 5.47 -22.92 -8.48
C ARG A 51 5.86 -23.68 -7.23
N GLU A 52 7.07 -23.52 -6.74
CA GLU A 52 7.59 -24.20 -5.56
C GLU A 52 6.83 -23.79 -4.28
N GLN A 53 6.65 -22.49 -4.07
CA GLN A 53 6.06 -21.99 -2.82
C GLN A 53 4.53 -22.05 -2.79
N LEU A 54 3.88 -21.90 -3.94
CA LEU A 54 2.42 -21.79 -4.02
C LEU A 54 1.74 -23.07 -4.52
N GLY A 55 2.44 -23.91 -5.28
CA GLY A 55 1.97 -25.23 -5.68
C GLY A 55 0.50 -25.24 -6.14
N GLY A 56 -0.32 -26.05 -5.48
CA GLY A 56 -1.76 -26.19 -5.78
C GLY A 56 -2.61 -24.92 -5.60
N TYR A 57 -2.09 -23.87 -4.93
CA TYR A 57 -2.79 -22.59 -4.76
C TYR A 57 -2.61 -21.66 -5.96
N LEU A 58 -1.67 -21.93 -6.84
CA LEU A 58 -1.32 -21.06 -7.95
C LEU A 58 -2.50 -20.78 -8.88
N GLY A 59 -3.31 -21.79 -9.19
CA GLY A 59 -4.52 -21.63 -9.99
C GLY A 59 -5.57 -20.70 -9.37
N THR A 60 -5.68 -20.69 -8.03
CA THR A 60 -6.55 -19.76 -7.31
C THR A 60 -6.00 -18.34 -7.37
N LEU A 61 -4.68 -18.17 -7.22
CA LEU A 61 -4.02 -16.87 -7.31
C LEU A 61 -4.08 -16.28 -8.72
N VAL A 62 -3.91 -17.07 -9.76
CA VAL A 62 -4.07 -16.62 -11.16
C VAL A 62 -5.50 -16.12 -11.43
N ARG A 63 -6.52 -16.67 -10.79
CA ARG A 63 -7.89 -16.10 -10.88
C ARG A 63 -8.03 -14.76 -10.17
N LEU A 64 -7.33 -14.53 -9.06
CA LEU A 64 -7.33 -13.27 -8.32
C LEU A 64 -6.42 -12.22 -8.96
N LEU A 65 -5.31 -12.65 -9.50
CA LEU A 65 -4.25 -11.86 -10.12
C LEU A 65 -3.88 -12.49 -11.48
N PRO A 66 -4.66 -12.23 -12.55
CA PRO A 66 -4.47 -12.84 -13.87
C PRO A 66 -3.05 -12.63 -14.46
N GLU A 67 -2.39 -11.53 -14.07
CA GLU A 67 -1.03 -11.22 -14.50
C GLU A 67 -0.01 -12.28 -14.08
N LEU A 68 -0.26 -13.02 -12.98
CA LEU A 68 0.58 -14.16 -12.60
C LEU A 68 0.62 -15.26 -13.68
N GLY A 69 -0.46 -15.42 -14.43
CA GLY A 69 -0.52 -16.36 -15.54
C GLY A 69 0.49 -16.06 -16.67
N LEU A 70 0.95 -14.82 -16.79
CA LEU A 70 1.99 -14.43 -17.73
C LEU A 70 3.39 -14.91 -17.27
N ILE A 71 3.59 -15.04 -15.95
CA ILE A 71 4.85 -15.54 -15.37
C ILE A 71 4.84 -17.08 -15.33
N VAL A 72 3.68 -17.69 -15.10
CA VAL A 72 3.51 -19.14 -14.95
C VAL A 72 2.42 -19.66 -15.89
N PRO A 73 2.64 -19.64 -17.21
CA PRO A 73 1.61 -19.99 -18.20
C PRO A 73 1.06 -21.41 -18.06
N ASP A 74 1.87 -22.34 -17.58
CA ASP A 74 1.48 -23.75 -17.39
C ASP A 74 0.92 -24.05 -15.99
N SER A 75 0.46 -23.03 -15.28
CA SER A 75 -0.05 -23.17 -13.91
C SER A 75 -1.34 -23.98 -13.79
N GLY A 76 -1.61 -24.85 -14.77
CA GLY A 76 -2.69 -25.83 -14.79
C GLY A 76 -3.91 -25.34 -14.00
N VAL A 77 -4.74 -24.49 -14.61
CA VAL A 77 -6.05 -24.13 -14.05
C VAL A 77 -6.91 -25.40 -14.08
N THR A 78 -6.50 -26.39 -13.26
CA THR A 78 -7.39 -27.50 -12.96
C THR A 78 -8.55 -26.91 -12.18
N THR A 79 -9.67 -26.86 -12.82
CA THR A 79 -10.99 -26.31 -12.45
C THR A 79 -11.55 -26.89 -11.13
N THR A 80 -10.78 -27.59 -10.31
CA THR A 80 -11.30 -28.55 -9.33
C THR A 80 -11.23 -28.11 -7.86
N SER A 81 -10.82 -26.89 -7.53
CA SER A 81 -10.83 -26.52 -6.12
C SER A 81 -11.30 -25.09 -5.93
N GLN A 82 -12.60 -24.90 -5.71
CA GLN A 82 -13.11 -23.74 -5.01
C GLN A 82 -12.67 -23.85 -3.53
N HIS A 83 -11.38 -23.60 -3.27
CA HIS A 83 -10.92 -23.48 -1.90
C HIS A 83 -11.54 -22.22 -1.31
N ARG A 84 -12.59 -22.39 -0.51
CA ARG A 84 -13.01 -21.36 0.44
C ARG A 84 -11.95 -21.34 1.53
N PHE A 85 -11.05 -20.38 1.45
CA PHE A 85 -10.08 -20.17 2.50
C PHE A 85 -10.78 -19.55 3.72
N ASP A 86 -10.54 -20.14 4.87
CA ASP A 86 -10.74 -19.45 6.14
C ASP A 86 -9.71 -18.32 6.29
N GLU A 87 -9.76 -17.60 7.38
CA GLU A 87 -8.86 -16.47 7.63
C GLU A 87 -7.38 -16.89 7.67
N GLN A 88 -7.07 -18.03 8.27
CA GLN A 88 -5.71 -18.55 8.35
C GLN A 88 -5.21 -19.00 6.97
N GLY A 89 -6.03 -19.65 6.17
CA GLY A 89 -5.67 -20.05 4.81
C GLY A 89 -5.40 -18.84 3.91
N ARG A 90 -6.17 -17.75 4.07
CA ARG A 90 -5.91 -16.49 3.35
C ARG A 90 -4.58 -15.86 3.78
N LEU A 91 -4.35 -15.74 5.08
CA LEU A 91 -3.08 -15.22 5.58
C LEU A 91 -1.90 -16.01 5.04
N HIS A 92 -1.96 -17.35 5.12
CA HIS A 92 -0.91 -18.22 4.60
C HIS A 92 -0.67 -18.00 3.09
N LEU A 93 -1.75 -17.87 2.31
CA LEU A 93 -1.67 -17.65 0.87
C LEU A 93 -1.00 -16.31 0.54
N PHE A 94 -1.43 -15.22 1.20
CA PHE A 94 -0.86 -13.90 0.98
C PHE A 94 0.61 -13.81 1.45
N THR A 95 0.93 -14.41 2.59
CA THR A 95 2.30 -14.48 3.10
C THR A 95 3.24 -15.20 2.12
N ARG A 96 2.82 -16.36 1.62
CA ARG A 96 3.60 -17.11 0.63
C ARG A 96 3.74 -16.39 -0.69
N LEU A 97 2.69 -15.71 -1.15
CA LEU A 97 2.75 -14.91 -2.36
C LEU A 97 3.72 -13.73 -2.21
N ILE A 98 3.65 -12.99 -1.10
CA ILE A 98 4.54 -11.88 -0.80
C ILE A 98 6.00 -12.36 -0.71
N ASP A 99 6.24 -13.48 -0.02
CA ASP A 99 7.59 -14.06 0.08
C ASP A 99 8.14 -14.51 -1.28
N ALA A 100 7.31 -15.13 -2.12
CA ALA A 100 7.69 -15.53 -3.47
C ALA A 100 8.02 -14.34 -4.39
N LEU A 101 7.26 -13.24 -4.27
CA LEU A 101 7.46 -12.00 -5.03
C LEU A 101 8.62 -11.15 -4.51
N THR A 102 9.17 -11.44 -3.32
CA THR A 102 10.25 -10.67 -2.71
C THR A 102 11.55 -11.46 -2.74
N GLU A 103 12.58 -10.95 -3.42
CA GLU A 103 13.88 -11.64 -3.45
C GLU A 103 14.64 -11.53 -2.12
N PRO A 104 15.51 -12.53 -1.79
CA PRO A 104 16.40 -12.42 -0.65
C PRO A 104 17.24 -11.12 -0.72
N GLY A 105 17.20 -10.32 0.33
CA GLY A 105 17.92 -9.03 0.39
C GLY A 105 17.15 -7.81 -0.15
N GLN A 106 15.99 -8.00 -0.78
CA GLN A 106 15.11 -6.90 -1.19
C GLN A 106 14.01 -6.63 -0.16
N ALA A 107 13.67 -5.37 0.04
CA ALA A 107 12.53 -4.97 0.86
C ALA A 107 11.30 -4.71 -0.02
N LEU A 108 10.13 -5.05 0.49
CA LEU A 108 8.85 -4.69 -0.11
C LEU A 108 8.15 -3.65 0.75
N THR A 109 7.80 -2.52 0.16
CA THR A 109 6.91 -1.54 0.78
C THR A 109 5.53 -1.63 0.12
N LEU A 110 4.51 -1.96 0.91
CA LEU A 110 3.11 -1.90 0.49
C LEU A 110 2.46 -0.66 1.10
N PHE A 111 2.06 0.27 0.25
CA PHE A 111 1.32 1.47 0.64
C PHE A 111 -0.18 1.27 0.43
N LEU A 112 -0.96 1.39 1.50
CA LEU A 112 -2.42 1.23 1.48
C LEU A 112 -3.09 2.56 1.83
N ASP A 113 -3.67 3.18 0.82
CA ASP A 113 -4.28 4.50 0.92
C ASP A 113 -5.76 4.43 1.31
N ASP A 114 -6.22 5.46 2.02
CA ASP A 114 -7.61 5.65 2.44
C ASP A 114 -8.17 4.47 3.28
N LEU A 115 -7.41 4.00 4.29
CA LEU A 115 -7.81 2.87 5.16
C LEU A 115 -9.15 3.07 5.87
N GLN A 116 -9.66 4.30 5.98
CA GLN A 116 -10.99 4.56 6.54
C GLN A 116 -12.12 3.90 5.71
N TRP A 117 -11.86 3.55 4.44
CA TRP A 117 -12.81 2.86 3.57
C TRP A 117 -12.57 1.34 3.48
N ALA A 118 -11.64 0.82 4.26
CA ALA A 118 -11.33 -0.60 4.27
C ALA A 118 -12.45 -1.42 4.92
N ASP A 119 -12.78 -2.53 4.31
CA ASP A 119 -13.71 -3.51 4.88
C ASP A 119 -13.06 -4.28 6.06
N PRO A 120 -13.86 -4.81 6.99
CA PRO A 120 -13.34 -5.52 8.16
C PRO A 120 -12.45 -6.73 7.82
N ALA A 121 -12.74 -7.45 6.73
CA ALA A 121 -11.92 -8.60 6.32
C ALA A 121 -10.55 -8.16 5.80
N SER A 122 -10.49 -7.03 5.08
CA SER A 122 -9.24 -6.40 4.66
C SER A 122 -8.42 -5.93 5.86
N LEU A 123 -9.04 -5.25 6.82
CA LEU A 123 -8.35 -4.81 8.05
C LEU A 123 -7.80 -6.01 8.84
N GLY A 124 -8.56 -7.10 8.98
CA GLY A 124 -8.11 -8.32 9.64
C GLY A 124 -6.90 -8.95 8.97
N LEU A 125 -6.88 -9.01 7.62
CA LEU A 125 -5.75 -9.53 6.87
C LEU A 125 -4.52 -8.61 6.99
N ILE A 126 -4.68 -7.29 6.92
CA ILE A 126 -3.60 -6.31 7.11
C ILE A 126 -3.00 -6.45 8.52
N GLU A 127 -3.84 -6.57 9.55
CA GLU A 127 -3.40 -6.79 10.93
C GLU A 127 -2.58 -8.07 11.05
N SER A 128 -3.08 -9.16 10.47
CA SER A 128 -2.40 -10.45 10.47
C SER A 128 -1.05 -10.39 9.74
N LEU A 129 -0.97 -9.71 8.60
CA LEU A 129 0.30 -9.51 7.86
C LEU A 129 1.27 -8.62 8.64
N ALA A 130 0.79 -7.52 9.28
CA ALA A 130 1.61 -6.60 10.05
C ALA A 130 2.25 -7.25 11.28
N THR A 131 1.57 -8.23 11.88
CA THR A 131 2.04 -8.93 13.09
C THR A 131 2.72 -10.26 12.78
N HIS A 132 2.79 -10.65 11.50
CA HIS A 132 3.35 -11.95 11.10
C HIS A 132 4.88 -11.92 11.06
N ALA A 133 5.52 -12.67 11.95
CA ALA A 133 6.98 -12.74 12.06
C ALA A 133 7.70 -13.34 10.82
N GLY A 134 6.96 -14.00 9.93
CA GLY A 134 7.51 -14.63 8.71
C GLY A 134 7.77 -13.68 7.54
N LEU A 135 7.49 -12.36 7.67
CA LEU A 135 7.71 -11.37 6.62
C LEU A 135 8.65 -10.23 7.07
N PRO A 136 9.91 -10.53 7.41
CA PRO A 136 10.81 -9.53 8.00
C PRO A 136 11.23 -8.40 7.05
N ARG A 137 10.93 -8.54 5.76
CA ARG A 137 11.26 -7.56 4.71
C ARG A 137 10.06 -6.79 4.19
N LEU A 138 8.88 -6.99 4.80
CA LEU A 138 7.66 -6.27 4.46
C LEU A 138 7.53 -5.01 5.33
N LEU A 139 7.46 -3.85 4.70
CA LEU A 139 7.02 -2.61 5.32
C LEU A 139 5.59 -2.31 4.86
N LEU A 140 4.66 -2.27 5.81
CA LEU A 140 3.29 -1.83 5.55
C LEU A 140 3.16 -0.36 5.94
N VAL A 141 2.69 0.45 5.01
CA VAL A 141 2.40 1.87 5.24
C VAL A 141 0.91 2.08 4.94
N GLY A 142 0.17 2.56 5.93
CA GLY A 142 -1.24 2.86 5.77
C GLY A 142 -1.51 4.35 5.96
N SER A 143 -2.32 4.95 5.09
CA SER A 143 -2.81 6.31 5.28
C SER A 143 -4.30 6.32 5.59
N TYR A 144 -4.74 7.30 6.38
CA TYR A 144 -6.16 7.52 6.64
C TYR A 144 -6.44 8.96 7.06
N ARG A 145 -7.67 9.39 6.90
CA ARG A 145 -8.13 10.72 7.32
C ARG A 145 -8.71 10.66 8.71
N HIS A 146 -8.01 11.26 9.66
CA HIS A 146 -8.40 11.22 11.07
C HIS A 146 -9.81 11.80 11.32
N ASN A 147 -10.22 12.84 10.59
CA ASN A 147 -11.53 13.48 10.71
C ASN A 147 -12.69 12.61 10.19
N GLU A 148 -12.42 11.56 9.42
CA GLU A 148 -13.43 10.64 8.90
C GLU A 148 -13.64 9.41 9.82
N ILE A 149 -12.87 9.33 10.92
CA ILE A 149 -12.94 8.21 11.87
C ILE A 149 -13.72 8.68 13.13
N GLY A 150 -14.98 8.23 13.20
CA GLY A 150 -15.82 8.48 14.39
C GLY A 150 -15.72 7.36 15.44
N PRO A 151 -16.37 7.57 16.61
CA PRO A 151 -16.52 6.53 17.62
C PRO A 151 -17.20 5.28 17.02
N GLY A 152 -16.61 4.10 17.25
CA GLY A 152 -17.13 2.83 16.72
C GLY A 152 -16.71 2.49 15.29
N HIS A 153 -15.88 3.32 14.65
CA HIS A 153 -15.34 3.02 13.33
C HIS A 153 -14.41 1.80 13.37
N ALA A 154 -14.53 0.88 12.41
CA ALA A 154 -13.74 -0.36 12.37
C ALA A 154 -12.22 -0.10 12.39
N LEU A 155 -11.75 0.94 11.70
CA LEU A 155 -10.36 1.35 11.66
C LEU A 155 -9.85 1.80 13.05
N ALA A 156 -10.65 2.45 13.88
CA ALA A 156 -10.24 2.85 15.22
C ALA A 156 -9.88 1.63 16.08
N GLY A 157 -10.73 0.60 16.05
CA GLY A 157 -10.46 -0.67 16.72
C GLY A 157 -9.22 -1.39 16.18
N PHE A 158 -9.02 -1.37 14.86
CA PHE A 158 -7.85 -1.93 14.20
C PHE A 158 -6.55 -1.23 14.66
N VAL A 159 -6.48 0.10 14.61
CA VAL A 159 -5.31 0.87 15.07
C VAL A 159 -5.00 0.57 16.54
N GLU A 160 -6.02 0.51 17.39
CA GLU A 160 -5.85 0.22 18.81
C GLU A 160 -5.31 -1.21 19.05
N ARG A 161 -5.74 -2.20 18.27
CA ARG A 161 -5.17 -3.56 18.36
C ARG A 161 -3.72 -3.60 17.90
N LEU A 162 -3.37 -2.89 16.82
CA LEU A 162 -1.99 -2.79 16.38
C LEU A 162 -1.08 -2.11 17.43
N ARG A 163 -1.56 -1.06 18.09
CA ARG A 163 -0.82 -0.40 19.19
C ARG A 163 -0.49 -1.35 20.35
N ARG A 164 -1.35 -2.33 20.59
CA ARG A 164 -1.19 -3.35 21.65
C ARG A 164 -0.45 -4.60 21.17
N SER A 165 -0.13 -4.71 19.90
CA SER A 165 0.57 -5.86 19.36
C SER A 165 2.05 -5.87 19.75
N ALA A 166 2.74 -6.97 19.52
CA ALA A 166 4.18 -7.09 19.76
C ALA A 166 5.02 -6.18 18.84
N LEU A 167 4.44 -5.72 17.72
CA LEU A 167 5.03 -4.81 16.76
C LEU A 167 4.12 -3.58 16.58
N PRO A 168 4.13 -2.63 17.52
CA PRO A 168 3.29 -1.45 17.43
C PRO A 168 3.69 -0.57 16.23
N PRO A 169 2.70 0.05 15.54
CA PRO A 169 2.99 0.90 14.40
C PRO A 169 3.67 2.21 14.83
N VAL A 170 4.50 2.75 13.93
CA VAL A 170 4.95 4.14 14.03
C VAL A 170 3.87 5.02 13.41
N GLU A 171 3.32 5.94 14.19
CA GLU A 171 2.27 6.84 13.74
C GLU A 171 2.86 8.21 13.40
N LEU A 172 2.59 8.65 12.17
CA LEU A 172 2.98 9.97 11.68
C LEU A 172 1.70 10.80 11.47
N ARG A 173 1.55 11.87 12.25
CA ARG A 173 0.43 12.78 12.12
C ARG A 173 0.85 13.99 11.30
N LEU A 174 0.37 14.06 10.06
CA LEU A 174 0.59 15.21 9.20
C LEU A 174 -0.32 16.36 9.63
N GLN A 175 0.27 17.54 9.79
CA GLN A 175 -0.44 18.78 10.09
C GLN A 175 -0.48 19.65 8.82
N PRO A 176 -1.44 20.59 8.70
CA PRO A 176 -1.35 21.63 7.71
C PRO A 176 -0.01 22.38 7.80
N LEU A 177 0.46 22.91 6.68
CA LEU A 177 1.67 23.73 6.66
C LEU A 177 1.41 25.03 7.44
N ASP A 178 2.33 25.40 8.31
CA ASP A 178 2.31 26.70 8.96
C ASP A 178 2.75 27.82 7.99
N LEU A 179 2.57 29.09 8.40
CA LEU A 179 2.91 30.24 7.54
C LEU A 179 4.40 30.26 7.13
N ALA A 180 5.30 29.83 8.01
CA ALA A 180 6.74 29.77 7.70
C ALA A 180 7.03 28.72 6.64
N GLN A 181 6.42 27.55 6.74
CA GLN A 181 6.54 26.47 5.77
C GLN A 181 5.92 26.84 4.41
N VAL A 182 4.76 27.55 4.40
CA VAL A 182 4.18 28.07 3.16
C VAL A 182 5.11 29.10 2.53
N ARG A 183 5.72 29.98 3.32
CA ARG A 183 6.68 30.99 2.83
C ARG A 183 7.90 30.34 2.21
N GLN A 184 8.49 29.34 2.88
CA GLN A 184 9.62 28.58 2.35
C GLN A 184 9.26 27.87 1.04
N LEU A 185 8.10 27.18 0.99
CA LEU A 185 7.63 26.52 -0.23
C LEU A 185 7.51 27.47 -1.41
N LEU A 186 6.95 28.68 -1.17
CA LEU A 186 6.82 29.71 -2.19
C LEU A 186 8.18 30.25 -2.63
N ALA A 187 9.09 30.50 -1.69
CA ALA A 187 10.45 30.97 -2.00
C ALA A 187 11.19 29.97 -2.90
N ASP A 188 11.12 28.66 -2.58
CA ASP A 188 11.73 27.60 -3.34
C ASP A 188 11.09 27.45 -4.75
N THR A 189 9.76 27.56 -4.83
CA THR A 189 9.00 27.41 -6.08
C THR A 189 9.24 28.58 -7.02
N LEU A 190 9.17 29.82 -6.50
CA LEU A 190 9.32 31.04 -7.27
C LEU A 190 10.78 31.49 -7.43
N ARG A 191 11.72 30.81 -6.76
CA ARG A 191 13.15 31.13 -6.75
C ARG A 191 13.43 32.57 -6.33
N CYS A 192 12.73 33.04 -5.26
CA CYS A 192 12.90 34.34 -4.67
C CYS A 192 13.23 34.21 -3.17
N SER A 193 13.51 35.33 -2.50
CA SER A 193 13.73 35.32 -1.06
C SER A 193 12.41 35.17 -0.29
N GLU A 194 12.47 34.63 0.93
CA GLU A 194 11.31 34.55 1.82
C GLU A 194 10.69 35.94 2.13
N ILE A 195 11.49 37.00 2.11
CA ILE A 195 11.04 38.36 2.33
C ILE A 195 10.17 38.83 1.16
N GLU A 196 10.58 38.55 -0.07
CA GLU A 196 9.86 38.95 -1.28
C GLU A 196 8.50 38.27 -1.38
N CYS A 197 8.41 37.00 -0.98
CA CYS A 197 7.15 36.26 -1.05
C CYS A 197 6.30 36.30 0.23
N ALA A 198 6.69 37.08 1.25
CA ALA A 198 6.01 37.12 2.55
C ALA A 198 4.51 37.44 2.44
N ARG A 199 4.14 38.50 1.71
CA ARG A 199 2.73 38.89 1.51
C ARG A 199 1.93 37.85 0.72
N LEU A 200 2.56 37.23 -0.28
CA LEU A 200 1.94 36.13 -1.04
C LEU A 200 1.70 34.93 -0.13
N ALA A 201 2.67 34.59 0.71
CA ALA A 201 2.56 33.49 1.66
C ALA A 201 1.41 33.71 2.67
N GLU A 202 1.26 34.91 3.19
CA GLU A 202 0.16 35.29 4.07
C GLU A 202 -1.20 35.08 3.37
N ALA A 203 -1.35 35.62 2.16
CA ALA A 203 -2.57 35.44 1.38
C ALA A 203 -2.88 34.00 1.01
N CYS A 204 -1.87 33.23 0.63
CA CYS A 204 -2.01 31.81 0.34
C CYS A 204 -2.37 31.00 1.59
N HIS A 205 -1.71 31.26 2.71
CA HIS A 205 -2.00 30.58 3.98
C HIS A 205 -3.40 30.89 4.49
N GLU A 206 -3.84 32.16 4.42
CA GLU A 206 -5.18 32.57 4.81
C GLU A 206 -6.27 31.83 4.01
N LYS A 207 -6.09 31.70 2.69
CA LYS A 207 -7.06 31.03 1.81
C LYS A 207 -7.06 29.52 1.94
N THR A 208 -5.90 28.90 2.15
CA THR A 208 -5.73 27.44 2.12
C THR A 208 -5.67 26.81 3.49
N GLN A 209 -5.51 27.61 4.56
CA GLN A 209 -5.26 27.17 5.92
C GLN A 209 -4.06 26.18 6.00
N GLY A 210 -3.08 26.39 5.13
CA GLY A 210 -1.91 25.55 5.02
C GLY A 210 -2.14 24.15 4.42
N ASN A 211 -3.31 23.91 3.82
CA ASN A 211 -3.55 22.63 3.14
C ASN A 211 -2.74 22.55 1.83
N PRO A 212 -1.79 21.61 1.70
CA PRO A 212 -0.91 21.54 0.52
C PRO A 212 -1.65 21.34 -0.80
N PHE A 213 -2.76 20.59 -0.78
CA PHE A 213 -3.56 20.37 -1.98
C PHE A 213 -4.17 21.66 -2.52
N PHE A 214 -4.82 22.45 -1.63
CA PHE A 214 -5.39 23.73 -2.03
C PHE A 214 -4.33 24.78 -2.35
N LEU A 215 -3.16 24.69 -1.68
CA LEU A 215 -2.03 25.56 -1.99
C LEU A 215 -1.52 25.33 -3.41
N ASN A 216 -1.31 24.08 -3.80
CA ASN A 216 -0.90 23.73 -5.16
C ASN A 216 -1.94 24.20 -6.19
N GLN A 217 -3.23 23.93 -5.96
CA GLN A 217 -4.28 24.43 -6.86
C GLN A 217 -4.32 25.95 -6.99
N LEU A 218 -4.01 26.68 -5.91
CA LEU A 218 -3.96 28.14 -5.94
C LEU A 218 -2.75 28.67 -6.73
N LEU A 219 -1.64 27.93 -6.74
CA LEU A 219 -0.42 28.30 -7.47
C LEU A 219 -0.50 27.94 -8.96
N ASP A 220 -1.31 26.94 -9.32
CA ASP A 220 -1.51 26.51 -10.71
C ASP A 220 -2.59 27.34 -11.45
N ALA A 221 -3.34 28.22 -10.76
CA ALA A 221 -4.43 29.03 -11.29
C ALA A 221 -3.96 30.42 -11.74
#